data_683f5234b9ecd11a785966c431d4358b
#
_entry.id   683f5234b9ecd11a785966c431d4358b
#
_cell.length_a   1.000
_cell.length_b   1.000
_cell.length_c   1.000
_cell.angle_alpha   90.00
_cell.angle_beta   90.00
_cell.angle_gamma   90.00
#
_symmetry.space_group_name_H-M   'P 1'
#
loop_
_entity.id
_entity.type
_entity.pdbx_description
1 polymer ?
#
loop_
_entity_poly.entity_id
_entity_poly.type
_entity_poly.pdbx_seq_one_letter_code
_entity_poly.pdbx_strand_id
1 'polypeptide(L)'
;MRLVTYDRGGHRRLGAILEGEVVDLPDAVGHPAFPSTLDDLVSSSRGSVMDAARAALQRGDARNWRVPKPRILTPLFPHSLLSPRAMDVERRIVGPEQPVPWPNGAAWLDYEPMVAAVIGNEASSVTADEVRADVFGYTLVNDWRARSTDGAPVASADGVPISVGPCVVTADELDPQAMFVTVKVDDRDVLKGNLNGTTASLFELIASVSQLAVLERGDAFALGPFAAVDDDADPARRLWPGALVELAAEGIGTLRNRVALR
;
A
#
# COMPACT_ATOMS: atom_id res chain seq x y z
N MET A 1 2.64 -8.55 12.02
CA MET A 1 3.38 -7.30 12.39
C MET A 1 2.98 -6.17 11.45
N ARG A 2 3.00 -4.92 11.94
CA ARG A 2 2.78 -3.73 11.12
C ARG A 2 4.12 -3.07 10.83
N LEU A 3 4.61 -3.19 9.60
CA LEU A 3 5.95 -2.78 9.17
C LEU A 3 5.87 -1.46 8.41
N VAL A 4 6.74 -0.52 8.74
CA VAL A 4 6.82 0.80 8.13
C VAL A 4 8.22 1.06 7.59
N THR A 5 8.31 1.95 6.62
CA THR A 5 9.56 2.61 6.25
C THR A 5 9.50 4.05 6.73
N TYR A 6 10.52 4.49 7.43
CA TYR A 6 10.64 5.88 7.90
C TYR A 6 11.97 6.52 7.49
N ASP A 7 12.01 7.83 7.53
CA ASP A 7 13.21 8.62 7.23
C ASP A 7 14.15 8.65 8.44
N ARG A 8 15.35 8.12 8.27
CA ARG A 8 16.44 8.23 9.26
C ARG A 8 17.60 9.01 8.65
N GLY A 9 17.55 10.34 8.79
CA GLY A 9 18.61 11.21 8.28
C GLY A 9 18.79 11.18 6.76
N GLY A 10 17.70 11.13 6.01
CA GLY A 10 17.68 11.07 4.54
C GLY A 10 17.74 9.65 3.97
N HIS A 11 17.79 8.62 4.80
CA HIS A 11 17.82 7.21 4.40
C HIS A 11 16.53 6.50 4.78
N ARG A 12 16.08 5.60 3.91
CA ARG A 12 14.96 4.69 4.17
C ARG A 12 15.37 3.69 5.25
N ARG A 13 14.56 3.56 6.29
CA ARG A 13 14.84 2.67 7.40
C ARG A 13 13.61 1.86 7.77
N LEU A 14 13.80 0.56 8.02
CA LEU A 14 12.76 -0.35 8.46
C LEU A 14 12.37 -0.07 9.91
N GLY A 15 11.08 0.09 10.15
CA GLY A 15 10.47 0.16 11.47
C GLY A 15 9.31 -0.81 11.61
N ALA A 16 8.90 -1.00 12.84
CA ALA A 16 7.65 -1.70 13.16
C ALA A 16 6.78 -0.84 14.08
N ILE A 17 5.46 -0.94 13.95
CA ILE A 17 4.54 -0.26 14.85
C ILE A 17 4.29 -1.17 16.05
N LEU A 18 4.70 -0.71 17.22
CA LEU A 18 4.47 -1.34 18.51
C LEU A 18 3.68 -0.38 19.42
N GLU A 19 2.48 -0.77 19.84
CA GLU A 19 1.60 0.07 20.70
C GLU A 19 1.35 1.48 20.14
N GLY A 20 1.26 1.61 18.80
CA GLY A 20 1.01 2.89 18.13
C GLY A 20 2.25 3.75 17.87
N GLU A 21 3.44 3.32 18.29
CA GLU A 21 4.70 4.01 18.07
C GLU A 21 5.62 3.24 17.13
N VAL A 22 6.46 3.94 16.40
CA VAL A 22 7.46 3.31 15.53
C VAL A 22 8.69 2.92 16.34
N VAL A 23 9.11 1.67 16.20
CA VAL A 23 10.35 1.11 16.75
C VAL A 23 11.30 0.87 15.58
N ASP A 24 12.58 1.26 15.69
CA ASP A 24 13.64 0.86 14.74
C ASP A 24 13.85 -0.65 14.85
N LEU A 25 13.37 -1.38 13.86
CA LEU A 25 13.37 -2.84 13.94
C LEU A 25 14.77 -3.44 13.81
N PRO A 26 15.64 -3.00 12.89
CA PRO A 26 17.03 -3.47 12.83
C PRO A 26 17.82 -3.24 14.12
N ASP A 27 17.69 -2.06 14.73
CA ASP A 27 18.38 -1.77 15.99
C ASP A 27 17.79 -2.63 17.13
N ALA A 28 16.48 -2.85 17.15
CA ALA A 28 15.83 -3.73 18.13
C ALA A 28 16.26 -5.20 17.97
N VAL A 29 16.44 -5.69 16.75
CA VAL A 29 16.98 -7.05 16.50
C VAL A 29 18.45 -7.12 16.91
N GLY A 30 19.25 -6.09 16.61
CA GLY A 30 20.64 -5.97 17.03
C GLY A 30 21.59 -6.89 16.29
N HIS A 31 21.22 -7.43 15.13
CA HIS A 31 22.09 -8.30 14.33
C HIS A 31 22.50 -7.57 13.03
N PRO A 32 23.82 -7.46 12.71
CA PRO A 32 24.30 -6.64 11.59
C PRO A 32 23.83 -7.13 10.21
N ALA A 33 23.49 -8.40 10.06
CA ALA A 33 22.95 -8.96 8.82
C ALA A 33 21.41 -8.87 8.73
N PHE A 34 20.73 -8.26 9.71
CA PHE A 34 19.30 -8.08 9.63
C PHE A 34 18.96 -6.99 8.61
N PRO A 35 17.93 -7.18 7.75
CA PRO A 35 17.55 -6.21 6.73
C PRO A 35 17.29 -4.81 7.29
N SER A 36 17.82 -3.80 6.63
CA SER A 36 17.69 -2.40 7.08
C SER A 36 16.51 -1.67 6.43
N THR A 37 15.96 -2.21 5.34
CA THR A 37 14.80 -1.68 4.63
C THR A 37 13.70 -2.74 4.54
N LEU A 38 12.46 -2.34 4.28
CA LEU A 38 11.38 -3.29 4.07
C LEU A 38 11.53 -4.04 2.75
N ASP A 39 12.07 -3.38 1.74
CA ASP A 39 12.36 -4.00 0.45
C ASP A 39 13.35 -5.18 0.62
N ASP A 40 14.42 -4.99 1.38
CA ASP A 40 15.39 -6.06 1.72
C ASP A 40 14.75 -7.16 2.58
N LEU A 41 13.86 -6.79 3.51
CA LEU A 41 13.16 -7.76 4.35
C LEU A 41 12.25 -8.67 3.51
N VAL A 42 11.47 -8.10 2.59
CA VAL A 42 10.60 -8.87 1.68
C VAL A 42 11.43 -9.80 0.80
N SER A 43 12.52 -9.29 0.22
CA SER A 43 13.42 -10.07 -0.65
C SER A 43 14.13 -11.22 0.11
N SER A 44 14.38 -11.04 1.41
CA SER A 44 15.07 -12.03 2.27
C SER A 44 14.15 -12.74 3.26
N SER A 45 12.83 -12.64 3.13
CA SER A 45 11.82 -13.11 4.08
C SER A 45 11.80 -14.63 4.24
N ARG A 46 12.88 -15.17 4.81
CA ARG A 46 12.94 -16.54 5.31
C ARG A 46 12.45 -16.58 6.74
N GLY A 47 11.84 -17.68 7.15
CA GLY A 47 11.20 -17.82 8.45
C GLY A 47 12.03 -17.31 9.62
N SER A 48 13.33 -17.60 9.65
CA SER A 48 14.24 -17.18 10.73
C SER A 48 14.41 -15.66 10.85
N VAL A 49 14.36 -14.91 9.75
CA VAL A 49 14.45 -13.44 9.76
C VAL A 49 13.17 -12.85 10.35
N MET A 50 12.01 -13.38 9.96
CA MET A 50 10.72 -12.95 10.49
C MET A 50 10.56 -13.34 11.97
N ASP A 51 11.08 -14.50 12.37
CA ASP A 51 11.07 -14.91 13.77
C ASP A 51 11.96 -14.03 14.64
N ALA A 52 13.13 -13.62 14.15
CA ALA A 52 14.00 -12.65 14.82
C ALA A 52 13.29 -11.29 15.00
N ALA A 53 12.57 -10.82 13.96
CA ALA A 53 11.77 -9.60 14.04
C ALA A 53 10.67 -9.69 15.12
N ARG A 54 9.89 -10.78 15.11
CA ARG A 54 8.84 -11.02 16.12
C ARG A 54 9.41 -11.10 17.53
N ALA A 55 10.49 -11.88 17.71
CA ALA A 55 11.15 -12.03 19.00
C ALA A 55 11.67 -10.69 19.53
N ALA A 56 12.24 -9.83 18.66
CA ALA A 56 12.72 -8.50 19.05
C ALA A 56 11.58 -7.61 19.55
N LEU A 57 10.41 -7.62 18.90
CA LEU A 57 9.26 -6.81 19.30
C LEU A 57 8.57 -7.32 20.56
N GLN A 58 8.71 -8.62 20.89
CA GLN A 58 8.16 -9.21 22.11
C GLN A 58 9.05 -8.99 23.35
N ARG A 59 10.31 -8.59 23.17
CA ARG A 59 11.21 -8.29 24.29
C ARG A 59 10.75 -7.03 25.04
N GLY A 60 10.91 -7.03 26.34
CA GLY A 60 10.54 -5.90 27.21
C GLY A 60 11.34 -4.62 26.91
N ASP A 61 12.50 -4.73 26.28
CA ASP A 61 13.39 -3.62 25.90
C ASP A 61 13.13 -3.04 24.50
N ALA A 62 12.21 -3.63 23.71
CA ALA A 62 11.88 -3.14 22.37
C ALA A 62 11.52 -1.64 22.33
N ARG A 63 10.91 -1.15 23.42
CA ARG A 63 10.55 0.27 23.59
C ARG A 63 11.74 1.21 23.68
N ASN A 64 12.94 0.73 23.95
CA ASN A 64 14.17 1.55 23.97
C ASN A 64 14.56 2.03 22.56
N TRP A 65 14.04 1.37 21.53
CA TRP A 65 14.31 1.67 20.12
C TRP A 65 13.21 2.50 19.44
N ARG A 66 12.40 3.21 20.23
CA ARG A 66 11.36 4.10 19.71
C ARG A 66 11.95 5.23 18.89
N VAL A 67 11.31 5.52 17.77
CA VAL A 67 11.67 6.62 16.90
C VAL A 67 10.74 7.81 17.19
N PRO A 68 11.24 8.90 17.74
CA PRO A 68 10.40 10.06 18.05
C PRO A 68 9.98 10.77 16.75
N LYS A 69 8.69 11.03 16.60
CA LYS A 69 8.10 11.76 15.45
C LYS A 69 8.62 11.26 14.08
N PRO A 70 8.48 9.98 13.76
CA PRO A 70 8.98 9.43 12.51
C PRO A 70 8.27 10.07 11.33
N ARG A 71 9.03 10.46 10.30
CA ARG A 71 8.47 10.76 8.98
C ARG A 71 8.29 9.46 8.25
N ILE A 72 7.04 9.03 8.09
CA ILE A 72 6.72 7.80 7.37
C ILE A 72 6.89 8.03 5.87
N LEU A 73 7.48 7.07 5.19
CA LEU A 73 7.72 7.04 3.76
C LEU A 73 6.84 5.96 3.11
N THR A 74 6.86 5.88 1.79
CA THR A 74 6.35 4.70 1.06
C THR A 74 6.94 3.44 1.69
N PRO A 75 6.14 2.45 2.13
CA PRO A 75 6.67 1.29 2.86
C PRO A 75 7.66 0.48 2.03
N LEU A 76 7.34 0.21 0.75
CA LEU A 76 8.20 -0.49 -0.19
C LEU A 76 7.99 0.06 -1.61
N PHE A 77 8.92 -0.25 -2.51
CA PHE A 77 8.76 -0.06 -3.94
C PHE A 77 8.59 -1.44 -4.59
N PRO A 78 7.37 -1.83 -4.98
CA PRO A 78 7.15 -3.12 -5.61
C PRO A 78 7.88 -3.21 -6.95
N HIS A 79 8.36 -4.42 -7.29
CA HIS A 79 8.98 -4.69 -8.60
C HIS A 79 7.95 -4.53 -9.71
N SER A 80 6.75 -5.04 -9.49
CA SER A 80 5.57 -4.82 -10.32
C SER A 80 4.38 -4.46 -9.44
N LEU A 81 3.46 -3.65 -9.96
CA LEU A 81 2.21 -3.33 -9.29
C LEU A 81 1.07 -3.57 -10.28
N LEU A 82 0.38 -4.68 -10.12
CA LEU A 82 -0.66 -5.14 -11.03
C LEU A 82 -2.06 -4.95 -10.44
N SER A 83 -3.02 -4.56 -11.27
CA SER A 83 -4.44 -4.52 -10.93
C SER A 83 -5.29 -4.99 -12.12
N PRO A 84 -6.59 -5.31 -11.93
CA PRO A 84 -7.48 -5.70 -13.01
C PRO A 84 -7.63 -4.65 -14.12
N ARG A 85 -7.30 -3.41 -13.83
CA ARG A 85 -7.37 -2.28 -14.80
C ARG A 85 -6.03 -1.90 -15.40
N ALA A 86 -5.01 -2.76 -15.29
CA ALA A 86 -3.62 -2.56 -15.69
C ALA A 86 -3.01 -1.30 -15.04
N MET A 87 -2.09 -1.53 -14.11
CA MET A 87 -1.28 -0.45 -13.56
C MET A 87 0.04 -0.39 -14.30
N ASP A 88 0.43 0.81 -14.68
CA ASP A 88 1.71 1.06 -15.34
C ASP A 88 2.80 1.14 -14.27
N VAL A 89 3.77 0.23 -14.34
CA VAL A 89 4.88 0.12 -13.37
C VAL A 89 5.79 1.36 -13.42
N GLU A 90 5.76 2.10 -14.53
CA GLU A 90 6.59 3.30 -14.70
C GLU A 90 6.04 4.53 -13.93
N ARG A 91 4.82 4.43 -13.39
CA ARG A 91 4.24 5.56 -12.64
C ARG A 91 4.97 5.78 -11.31
N ARG A 92 5.21 7.04 -11.02
CA ARG A 92 5.83 7.46 -9.76
C ARG A 92 5.00 6.99 -8.56
N ILE A 93 5.65 6.33 -7.61
CA ILE A 93 5.05 5.96 -6.33
C ILE A 93 5.34 7.07 -5.30
N VAL A 94 4.32 7.46 -4.54
CA VAL A 94 4.41 8.39 -3.42
C VAL A 94 3.91 7.72 -2.14
N GLY A 95 4.47 8.11 -1.01
CA GLY A 95 4.08 7.61 0.31
C GLY A 95 3.04 8.50 1.00
N PRO A 96 2.73 8.17 2.28
CA PRO A 96 1.85 8.96 3.11
C PRO A 96 2.34 10.42 3.22
N GLU A 97 1.41 11.36 3.32
CA GLU A 97 1.64 12.81 3.47
C GLU A 97 2.40 13.47 2.30
N GLN A 98 2.80 12.73 1.27
CA GLN A 98 3.40 13.33 0.09
C GLN A 98 2.34 13.98 -0.79
N PRO A 99 2.61 15.17 -1.36
CA PRO A 99 1.65 15.85 -2.20
C PRO A 99 1.46 15.12 -3.53
N VAL A 100 0.21 15.08 -3.99
CA VAL A 100 -0.17 14.57 -5.32
C VAL A 100 -0.18 15.76 -6.28
N PRO A 101 0.68 15.78 -7.31
CA PRO A 101 0.76 16.90 -8.24
C PRO A 101 -0.56 17.05 -9.03
N TRP A 102 -0.90 18.29 -9.35
CA TRP A 102 -1.99 18.57 -10.27
C TRP A 102 -1.45 18.59 -11.71
N PRO A 103 -1.84 17.63 -12.57
CA PRO A 103 -1.30 17.56 -13.93
C PRO A 103 -1.89 18.61 -14.85
N ASN A 104 -1.12 19.03 -15.84
CA ASN A 104 -1.59 19.95 -16.88
C ASN A 104 -2.76 19.32 -17.65
N GLY A 105 -3.76 20.14 -17.96
CA GLY A 105 -4.94 19.69 -18.69
C GLY A 105 -6.01 18.97 -17.87
N ALA A 106 -5.76 18.67 -16.59
CA ALA A 106 -6.77 18.09 -15.73
C ALA A 106 -7.85 19.12 -15.36
N ALA A 107 -9.11 18.74 -15.51
CA ALA A 107 -10.26 19.48 -14.99
C ALA A 107 -10.50 19.12 -13.51
N TRP A 108 -10.34 17.82 -13.16
CA TRP A 108 -10.35 17.33 -11.78
C TRP A 108 -9.43 16.08 -11.67
N LEU A 109 -9.10 15.71 -10.44
CA LEU A 109 -8.53 14.40 -10.15
C LEU A 109 -9.61 13.47 -9.63
N ASP A 110 -9.45 12.21 -9.93
CA ASP A 110 -10.20 11.09 -9.40
C ASP A 110 -9.26 10.18 -8.59
N TYR A 111 -9.79 9.25 -7.83
CA TYR A 111 -9.03 8.32 -7.00
C TYR A 111 -9.65 6.93 -7.01
N GLU A 112 -8.81 5.90 -7.00
CA GLU A 112 -9.24 4.51 -6.88
C GLU A 112 -8.58 3.88 -5.64
N PRO A 113 -9.36 3.70 -4.55
CA PRO A 113 -8.87 3.06 -3.34
C PRO A 113 -8.80 1.54 -3.52
N MET A 114 -7.66 0.95 -3.18
CA MET A 114 -7.38 -0.48 -3.31
C MET A 114 -6.61 -1.01 -2.11
N VAL A 115 -6.68 -2.33 -1.90
CA VAL A 115 -5.72 -3.09 -1.08
C VAL A 115 -4.77 -3.82 -2.01
N ALA A 116 -3.49 -3.81 -1.69
CA ALA A 116 -2.49 -4.60 -2.37
C ALA A 116 -1.93 -5.70 -1.49
N ALA A 117 -1.80 -6.91 -2.05
CA ALA A 117 -0.99 -7.99 -1.50
C ALA A 117 0.43 -7.89 -2.05
N VAL A 118 1.42 -8.02 -1.18
CA VAL A 118 2.84 -8.08 -1.52
C VAL A 118 3.29 -9.54 -1.49
N ILE A 119 3.94 -10.01 -2.53
CA ILE A 119 4.44 -11.38 -2.64
C ILE A 119 5.72 -11.54 -1.82
N GLY A 120 5.76 -12.58 -1.00
CA GLY A 120 6.89 -12.92 -0.12
C GLY A 120 7.66 -14.16 -0.55
N ASN A 121 7.05 -15.04 -1.34
CA ASN A 121 7.70 -16.22 -1.90
C ASN A 121 7.49 -16.24 -3.42
N GLU A 122 8.52 -16.68 -4.14
CA GLU A 122 8.39 -16.96 -5.56
C GLU A 122 7.41 -18.12 -5.77
N ALA A 123 6.48 -17.97 -6.72
CA ALA A 123 5.49 -18.98 -7.04
C ALA A 123 5.11 -18.95 -8.51
N SER A 124 4.70 -20.07 -9.06
CA SER A 124 4.14 -20.17 -10.41
C SER A 124 3.10 -21.28 -10.48
N SER A 125 2.08 -21.08 -11.30
CA SER A 125 0.99 -22.06 -11.51
C SER A 125 0.30 -22.50 -10.21
N VAL A 126 0.14 -21.55 -9.27
CA VAL A 126 -0.54 -21.79 -7.98
C VAL A 126 -2.04 -21.52 -8.07
N THR A 127 -2.80 -22.16 -7.20
CA THR A 127 -4.23 -21.90 -7.01
C THR A 127 -4.46 -20.72 -6.07
N ALA A 128 -5.68 -20.19 -6.02
CA ALA A 128 -6.04 -19.09 -5.13
C ALA A 128 -5.85 -19.43 -3.63
N ASP A 129 -6.04 -20.68 -3.25
CA ASP A 129 -5.82 -21.14 -1.88
C ASP A 129 -4.32 -21.23 -1.54
N GLU A 130 -3.48 -21.69 -2.48
CA GLU A 130 -2.04 -21.77 -2.31
C GLU A 130 -1.38 -20.40 -2.25
N VAL A 131 -1.86 -19.41 -3.03
CA VAL A 131 -1.36 -18.01 -3.04
C VAL A 131 -1.28 -17.42 -1.63
N ARG A 132 -2.21 -17.79 -0.73
CA ARG A 132 -2.23 -17.25 0.64
C ARG A 132 -0.92 -17.47 1.39
N ALA A 133 -0.24 -18.59 1.11
CA ALA A 133 1.05 -18.93 1.73
C ALA A 133 2.22 -18.11 1.14
N ASP A 134 2.05 -17.54 -0.04
CA ASP A 134 3.08 -16.78 -0.75
C ASP A 134 2.98 -15.28 -0.50
N VAL A 135 1.89 -14.80 0.12
CA VAL A 135 1.73 -13.39 0.45
C VAL A 135 2.53 -13.03 1.70
N PHE A 136 3.40 -12.04 1.59
CA PHE A 136 4.12 -11.43 2.71
C PHE A 136 3.18 -10.59 3.60
N GLY A 137 2.32 -9.79 2.99
CA GLY A 137 1.42 -8.89 3.71
C GLY A 137 0.63 -7.97 2.79
N TYR A 138 -0.08 -7.05 3.42
CA TYR A 138 -1.04 -6.16 2.75
C TYR A 138 -0.75 -4.71 3.05
N THR A 139 -1.03 -3.84 2.07
CA THR A 139 -0.93 -2.38 2.17
C THR A 139 -2.08 -1.71 1.44
N LEU A 140 -2.27 -0.41 1.67
CA LEU A 140 -3.23 0.39 0.90
C LEU A 140 -2.56 0.99 -0.33
N VAL A 141 -3.35 1.10 -1.39
CA VAL A 141 -2.97 1.77 -2.63
C VAL A 141 -4.09 2.73 -3.02
N ASN A 142 -3.72 3.91 -3.49
CA ASN A 142 -4.65 4.83 -4.12
C ASN A 142 -4.13 5.18 -5.52
N ASP A 143 -4.87 4.77 -6.54
CA ASP A 143 -4.57 5.11 -7.93
C ASP A 143 -5.23 6.44 -8.29
N TRP A 144 -4.41 7.47 -8.49
CA TRP A 144 -4.87 8.80 -8.85
C TRP A 144 -5.03 8.91 -10.37
N ARG A 145 -6.12 9.52 -10.80
CA ARG A 145 -6.43 9.70 -12.22
C ARG A 145 -6.76 11.13 -12.55
N ALA A 146 -6.20 11.63 -13.64
CA ALA A 146 -6.56 12.94 -14.18
C ALA A 146 -7.71 12.81 -15.18
N ARG A 147 -8.69 13.68 -15.06
CA ARG A 147 -9.87 13.73 -15.93
C ARG A 147 -10.00 15.08 -16.60
N SER A 148 -10.40 15.07 -17.86
CA SER A 148 -10.79 16.24 -18.64
C SER A 148 -12.21 16.71 -18.29
N THR A 149 -12.65 17.83 -18.86
CA THR A 149 -13.97 18.43 -18.59
C THR A 149 -15.13 17.52 -18.97
N ASP A 150 -14.96 16.63 -19.93
CA ASP A 150 -15.95 15.64 -20.38
C ASP A 150 -15.83 14.28 -19.63
N GLY A 151 -14.90 14.18 -18.65
CA GLY A 151 -14.70 12.97 -17.85
C GLY A 151 -13.72 11.98 -18.44
N ALA A 152 -13.22 12.19 -19.65
CA ALA A 152 -12.25 11.30 -20.26
C ALA A 152 -10.89 11.30 -19.53
N PRO A 153 -10.14 10.22 -19.51
CA PRO A 153 -8.78 10.21 -19.01
C PRO A 153 -7.90 11.23 -19.76
N VAL A 154 -7.07 11.98 -19.04
CA VAL A 154 -6.09 12.88 -19.65
C VAL A 154 -4.87 12.06 -20.08
N ALA A 155 -4.66 11.90 -21.37
CA ALA A 155 -3.62 11.06 -21.96
C ALA A 155 -2.18 11.50 -21.61
N SER A 156 -1.97 12.77 -21.27
CA SER A 156 -0.67 13.33 -20.85
C SER A 156 -0.46 13.35 -19.35
N ALA A 157 -1.19 12.51 -18.61
CA ALA A 157 -1.12 12.45 -17.14
C ALA A 157 0.10 11.69 -16.61
N ASP A 158 1.22 11.66 -17.33
CA ASP A 158 2.50 11.03 -16.96
C ASP A 158 3.05 11.49 -15.59
N GLY A 159 2.43 12.50 -14.98
CA GLY A 159 2.79 13.02 -13.68
C GLY A 159 1.87 12.61 -12.53
N VAL A 160 0.80 11.85 -12.77
CA VAL A 160 -0.10 11.42 -11.69
C VAL A 160 0.46 10.18 -11.01
N PRO A 161 0.81 10.24 -9.70
CA PRO A 161 1.44 9.12 -9.01
C PRO A 161 0.44 8.04 -8.63
N ILE A 162 0.97 6.96 -8.05
CA ILE A 162 0.23 6.00 -7.23
C ILE A 162 0.66 6.23 -5.78
N SER A 163 -0.28 6.32 -4.84
CA SER A 163 0.05 6.38 -3.41
C SER A 163 0.06 4.99 -2.81
N VAL A 164 1.08 4.67 -2.00
CA VAL A 164 1.23 3.37 -1.33
C VAL A 164 1.56 3.58 0.15
N GLY A 165 0.89 2.87 1.04
CA GLY A 165 1.14 2.89 2.47
C GLY A 165 -0.14 2.78 3.32
N PRO A 166 -0.11 3.14 4.61
CA PRO A 166 1.02 3.73 5.35
C PRO A 166 2.04 2.69 5.83
N CYS A 167 1.68 1.43 5.88
CA CYS A 167 2.52 0.32 6.32
C CYS A 167 2.20 -0.94 5.52
N VAL A 168 3.01 -1.98 5.68
CA VAL A 168 2.67 -3.35 5.29
C VAL A 168 2.33 -4.12 6.55
N VAL A 169 1.15 -4.73 6.59
CA VAL A 169 0.73 -5.65 7.65
C VAL A 169 1.00 -7.07 7.19
N THR A 170 1.75 -7.85 7.97
CA THR A 170 2.06 -9.23 7.60
C THR A 170 0.79 -10.09 7.47
N ALA A 171 0.78 -11.04 6.54
CA ALA A 171 -0.40 -11.81 6.15
C ALA A 171 -1.02 -12.63 7.29
N ASP A 172 -0.23 -12.95 8.32
CA ASP A 172 -0.70 -13.67 9.52
C ASP A 172 -1.58 -12.81 10.45
N GLU A 173 -1.65 -11.48 10.26
CA GLU A 173 -2.43 -10.58 11.12
C GLU A 173 -3.68 -10.00 10.45
N LEU A 174 -3.91 -10.26 9.16
CA LEU A 174 -4.97 -9.58 8.42
C LEU A 174 -5.61 -10.49 7.36
N ASP A 175 -6.93 -10.56 7.34
CA ASP A 175 -7.69 -11.06 6.20
C ASP A 175 -8.18 -9.86 5.35
N PRO A 176 -7.66 -9.67 4.14
CA PRO A 176 -8.01 -8.53 3.31
C PRO A 176 -9.49 -8.54 2.89
N GLN A 177 -10.14 -9.70 2.83
CA GLN A 177 -11.55 -9.82 2.43
C GLN A 177 -12.51 -9.37 3.53
N ALA A 178 -12.13 -9.58 4.80
CA ALA A 178 -12.92 -9.16 5.96
C ALA A 178 -12.72 -7.68 6.33
N MET A 179 -11.73 -7.02 5.73
CA MET A 179 -11.32 -5.67 6.07
C MET A 179 -12.35 -4.63 5.65
N PHE A 180 -12.70 -3.75 6.57
CA PHE A 180 -13.53 -2.59 6.29
C PHE A 180 -12.67 -1.39 5.89
N VAL A 181 -13.07 -0.71 4.82
CA VAL A 181 -12.37 0.44 4.27
C VAL A 181 -13.27 1.67 4.22
N THR A 182 -12.69 2.80 4.55
CA THR A 182 -13.36 4.11 4.49
C THR A 182 -12.50 5.08 3.70
N VAL A 183 -13.12 5.88 2.84
CA VAL A 183 -12.47 7.03 2.21
C VAL A 183 -13.12 8.30 2.67
N LYS A 184 -12.30 9.27 3.05
CA LYS A 184 -12.71 10.64 3.35
C LYS A 184 -12.07 11.62 2.39
N VAL A 185 -12.81 12.66 2.05
CA VAL A 185 -12.31 13.85 1.35
C VAL A 185 -12.65 15.08 2.21
N ASP A 186 -11.60 15.79 2.66
CA ASP A 186 -11.73 16.94 3.57
C ASP A 186 -12.67 16.64 4.75
N ASP A 187 -12.35 15.57 5.51
CA ASP A 187 -13.08 15.06 6.69
C ASP A 187 -14.50 14.51 6.42
N ARG A 188 -14.97 14.50 5.18
CA ARG A 188 -16.28 13.95 4.82
C ARG A 188 -16.15 12.50 4.36
N ASP A 189 -16.94 11.61 4.94
CA ASP A 189 -17.04 10.22 4.46
C ASP A 189 -17.66 10.21 3.05
N VAL A 190 -16.92 9.69 2.07
CA VAL A 190 -17.35 9.63 0.66
C VAL A 190 -17.50 8.20 0.15
N LEU A 191 -16.83 7.23 0.80
CA LEU A 191 -16.93 5.82 0.45
C LEU A 191 -16.72 4.96 1.68
N LYS A 192 -17.51 3.86 1.79
CA LYS A 192 -17.34 2.81 2.80
C LYS A 192 -17.62 1.47 2.14
N GLY A 193 -16.80 0.46 2.44
CA GLY A 193 -16.98 -0.87 1.88
C GLY A 193 -15.93 -1.86 2.31
N ASN A 194 -15.96 -3.02 1.68
CA ASN A 194 -14.98 -4.08 1.83
C ASN A 194 -14.73 -4.77 0.48
N LEU A 195 -13.77 -5.69 0.41
CA LEU A 195 -13.48 -6.42 -0.82
C LEU A 195 -14.52 -7.50 -1.17
N ASN A 196 -15.41 -7.87 -0.23
CA ASN A 196 -16.45 -8.90 -0.49
C ASN A 196 -17.46 -8.50 -1.58
N GLY A 197 -17.52 -7.22 -1.96
CA GLY A 197 -18.36 -6.72 -3.06
C GLY A 197 -17.68 -6.73 -4.42
N THR A 198 -16.45 -7.20 -4.55
CA THR A 198 -15.73 -7.27 -5.82
C THR A 198 -16.03 -8.59 -6.54
N THR A 199 -16.03 -8.57 -7.88
CA THR A 199 -16.35 -9.72 -8.72
C THR A 199 -15.27 -10.81 -8.74
N ALA A 200 -14.08 -10.50 -8.29
CA ALA A 200 -12.96 -11.44 -8.17
C ALA A 200 -12.27 -11.24 -6.83
N SER A 201 -11.80 -12.33 -6.21
CA SER A 201 -10.95 -12.21 -5.03
C SER A 201 -9.54 -11.77 -5.41
N LEU A 202 -8.85 -11.12 -4.47
CA LEU A 202 -7.45 -10.76 -4.64
C LEU A 202 -6.57 -11.99 -4.95
N PHE A 203 -6.88 -13.12 -4.32
CA PHE A 203 -6.14 -14.37 -4.51
C PHE A 203 -6.41 -15.00 -5.87
N GLU A 204 -7.64 -14.89 -6.42
CA GLU A 204 -7.95 -15.35 -7.80
C GLU A 204 -7.19 -14.50 -8.83
N LEU A 205 -7.08 -13.20 -8.62
CA LEU A 205 -6.26 -12.33 -9.48
C LEU A 205 -4.81 -12.80 -9.50
N ILE A 206 -4.20 -12.99 -8.31
CA ILE A 206 -2.80 -13.43 -8.20
C ILE A 206 -2.62 -14.82 -8.82
N ALA A 207 -3.51 -15.76 -8.53
CA ALA A 207 -3.48 -17.10 -9.09
C ALA A 207 -3.54 -17.07 -10.63
N SER A 208 -4.40 -16.25 -11.21
CA SER A 208 -4.51 -16.12 -12.68
C SER A 208 -3.22 -15.61 -13.33
N VAL A 209 -2.55 -14.64 -12.69
CA VAL A 209 -1.25 -14.14 -13.17
C VAL A 209 -0.17 -15.21 -13.02
N SER A 210 -0.17 -16.00 -11.95
CA SER A 210 0.79 -17.08 -11.73
C SER A 210 0.77 -18.18 -12.80
N GLN A 211 -0.34 -18.31 -13.54
CA GLN A 211 -0.44 -19.22 -14.69
C GLN A 211 0.33 -18.69 -15.92
N LEU A 212 0.60 -17.39 -15.98
CA LEU A 212 1.20 -16.72 -17.12
C LEU A 212 2.64 -16.30 -16.87
N ALA A 213 3.01 -16.03 -15.63
CA ALA A 213 4.31 -15.54 -15.21
C ALA A 213 4.69 -16.06 -13.82
N VAL A 214 5.98 -16.08 -13.52
CA VAL A 214 6.45 -16.32 -12.16
C VAL A 214 6.14 -15.11 -11.32
N LEU A 215 5.55 -15.33 -10.14
CA LEU A 215 5.40 -14.31 -9.11
C LEU A 215 6.75 -14.12 -8.42
N GLU A 216 7.25 -12.92 -8.41
CA GLU A 216 8.53 -12.61 -7.78
C GLU A 216 8.32 -11.96 -6.39
N ARG A 217 9.31 -12.12 -5.50
CA ARG A 217 9.30 -11.45 -4.20
C ARG A 217 9.28 -9.94 -4.37
N GLY A 218 8.36 -9.27 -3.71
CA GLY A 218 8.19 -7.83 -3.83
C GLY A 218 7.23 -7.39 -4.95
N ASP A 219 6.70 -8.32 -5.75
CA ASP A 219 5.55 -8.01 -6.60
C ASP A 219 4.33 -7.64 -5.76
N ALA A 220 3.52 -6.72 -6.24
CA ALA A 220 2.30 -6.31 -5.58
C ALA A 220 1.09 -6.43 -6.51
N PHE A 221 -0.01 -6.91 -5.94
CA PHE A 221 -1.28 -7.09 -6.63
C PHE A 221 -2.34 -6.28 -5.91
N ALA A 222 -2.88 -5.26 -6.57
CA ALA A 222 -3.88 -4.39 -5.99
C ALA A 222 -5.27 -4.75 -6.50
N LEU A 223 -6.23 -4.85 -5.60
CA LEU A 223 -7.64 -5.07 -5.90
C LEU A 223 -8.49 -3.95 -5.29
N GLY A 224 -9.41 -3.45 -6.09
CA GLY A 224 -10.40 -2.42 -5.80
C GLY A 224 -11.18 -2.04 -7.06
N PRO A 225 -11.98 -0.99 -6.98
CA PRO A 225 -12.34 -0.22 -5.80
C PRO A 225 -13.26 -0.99 -4.84
N PHE A 226 -13.25 -0.61 -3.55
CA PHE A 226 -13.96 -1.31 -2.45
C PHE A 226 -15.49 -1.22 -2.47
N ALA A 227 -16.06 -0.38 -3.29
CA ALA A 227 -17.49 -0.34 -3.57
C ALA A 227 -17.67 -0.29 -5.07
N ALA A 228 -18.83 -0.74 -5.55
CA ALA A 228 -19.20 -0.55 -6.94
C ALA A 228 -19.15 0.94 -7.26
N VAL A 229 -18.04 1.37 -7.83
CA VAL A 229 -17.87 2.72 -8.33
C VAL A 229 -18.35 2.68 -9.77
N ASP A 230 -19.67 2.56 -9.92
CA ASP A 230 -20.30 2.40 -11.22
C ASP A 230 -20.37 3.71 -12.01
N ASP A 231 -19.94 4.83 -11.42
CA ASP A 231 -20.07 6.10 -12.11
C ASP A 231 -18.78 6.93 -12.03
N ASP A 232 -17.96 6.83 -13.08
CA ASP A 232 -16.87 7.78 -13.35
C ASP A 232 -17.34 9.26 -13.39
N ALA A 233 -18.65 9.48 -13.35
CA ALA A 233 -19.29 10.77 -13.40
C ALA A 233 -19.76 11.30 -12.02
N ASP A 234 -19.61 10.52 -10.92
CA ASP A 234 -20.06 10.98 -9.60
C ASP A 234 -19.32 12.27 -9.18
N PRO A 235 -20.04 13.41 -9.07
CA PRO A 235 -19.44 14.67 -8.66
C PRO A 235 -18.75 14.62 -7.29
N ALA A 236 -19.16 13.71 -6.39
CA ALA A 236 -18.56 13.52 -5.08
C ALA A 236 -17.11 12.98 -5.13
N ARG A 237 -16.72 12.40 -6.26
CA ARG A 237 -15.36 11.91 -6.51
C ARG A 237 -14.43 12.93 -7.14
N ARG A 238 -14.96 14.06 -7.59
CA ARG A 238 -14.16 15.11 -8.23
C ARG A 238 -13.35 15.85 -7.19
N LEU A 239 -12.05 15.67 -7.26
CA LEU A 239 -11.11 16.37 -6.39
C LEU A 239 -10.66 17.68 -7.02
N TRP A 240 -10.28 18.61 -6.16
CA TRP A 240 -9.80 19.96 -6.49
C TRP A 240 -8.41 20.19 -5.91
N PRO A 241 -7.66 21.22 -6.34
CA PRO A 241 -6.39 21.59 -5.73
C PRO A 241 -6.55 21.86 -4.23
N GLY A 242 -5.72 21.24 -3.43
CA GLY A 242 -5.78 21.34 -1.96
C GLY A 242 -6.62 20.27 -1.27
N ALA A 243 -7.44 19.49 -1.98
CA ALA A 243 -8.24 18.41 -1.39
C ALA A 243 -7.37 17.40 -0.63
N LEU A 244 -7.80 17.01 0.56
CA LEU A 244 -7.16 15.96 1.36
C LEU A 244 -7.95 14.66 1.22
N VAL A 245 -7.30 13.61 0.74
CA VAL A 245 -7.88 12.27 0.64
C VAL A 245 -7.26 11.37 1.70
N GLU A 246 -8.11 10.71 2.47
CA GLU A 246 -7.75 9.76 3.51
C GLU A 246 -8.38 8.40 3.21
N LEU A 247 -7.56 7.44 2.88
CA LEU A 247 -7.95 6.04 2.71
C LEU A 247 -7.59 5.30 3.99
N ALA A 248 -8.58 4.87 4.76
CA ALA A 248 -8.39 4.15 5.99
C ALA A 248 -8.89 2.71 5.88
N ALA A 249 -8.11 1.76 6.39
CA ALA A 249 -8.49 0.36 6.48
C ALA A 249 -8.18 -0.20 7.85
N GLU A 250 -9.12 -1.01 8.35
CA GLU A 250 -8.97 -1.70 9.62
C GLU A 250 -7.72 -2.61 9.58
N GLY A 251 -6.92 -2.57 10.64
CA GLY A 251 -5.67 -3.33 10.73
C GLY A 251 -4.46 -2.64 10.06
N ILE A 252 -4.63 -1.90 8.96
CA ILE A 252 -3.53 -1.24 8.24
C ILE A 252 -3.30 0.19 8.76
N GLY A 253 -4.36 0.99 8.87
CA GLY A 253 -4.28 2.39 9.24
C GLY A 253 -4.75 3.32 8.13
N THR A 254 -4.21 4.54 8.06
CA THR A 254 -4.67 5.58 7.12
C THR A 254 -3.56 6.03 6.17
N LEU A 255 -3.77 5.84 4.87
CA LEU A 255 -2.99 6.44 3.81
C LEU A 255 -3.60 7.81 3.48
N ARG A 256 -2.82 8.86 3.70
CA ARG A 256 -3.29 10.24 3.59
C ARG A 256 -2.44 11.00 2.59
N ASN A 257 -3.07 11.65 1.62
CA ASN A 257 -2.39 12.50 0.66
C ASN A 257 -3.21 13.75 0.35
N ARG A 258 -2.52 14.85 0.16
CA ARG A 258 -3.12 16.13 -0.26
C ARG A 258 -2.80 16.40 -1.72
N VAL A 259 -3.82 16.79 -2.48
CA VAL A 259 -3.64 17.31 -3.84
C VAL A 259 -2.91 18.65 -3.76
N ALA A 260 -1.86 18.81 -4.54
CA ALA A 260 -1.10 20.06 -4.59
C ALA A 260 -1.97 21.24 -5.04
N LEU A 261 -1.66 22.43 -4.54
CA LEU A 261 -2.19 23.67 -5.09
C LEU A 261 -1.64 23.88 -6.51
N ARG A 262 -2.43 24.53 -7.36
CA ARG A 262 -1.97 24.92 -8.72
C ARG A 262 -0.89 25.96 -8.66
#